data_4470708352985ccab9161b3ded69dfe1
#
_entry.id   4470708352985ccab9161b3ded69dfe1
#
_cell.length_a   1.000
_cell.length_b   1.000
_cell.length_c   1.000
_cell.angle_alpha   90.00
_cell.angle_beta   90.00
_cell.angle_gamma   90.00
#
_symmetry.space_group_name_H-M   'P 1'
#
loop_
_entity.id
_entity.type
_entity.pdbx_description
1 polymer ?
#
loop_
_entity_poly.entity_id
_entity_poly.type
_entity_poly.pdbx_seq_one_letter_code
_entity_poly.pdbx_strand_id
1 'polypeptide(L)'
;MCKITIPRGAKVIVQGLRYAHHEAYVVGGCVRDSLLGLEPKDWDICTSATPEEMKEYFARCSVRTIDTGLKHGTITVDMERSGKFEVTTFRIDGDYSDNRHPDSVEFTDSIYKDLSRRDFTINAMAFNQAGLVDPFHGREDLKNGVIRCVGNPDDRFNEDALRILRAMRFASTYGFTIEEKTSQSIHRNKELLKNIAAERIQSELCKMLCGKGVLNVLLEYNDVITTIIPEMQPCVGFDQNNRFHEYNVYEHIAHAVSNYDGDDIVVKMSLLLHDIGKPHCYTEDEKGGHFYGHGVFSHDISEKVLTKLRFDNKSKSDILELVLHHDAIIEPTPKTVRRWLNKIGEKQFVRLLNIRMADIQAHAKDTQESRIERCAALGVILEEVIKNNQCFKLKDLAIDGHDVMNLLYLSEGKAVGVVLNEVLEKVINGELPNERVALVSYLVKEKYQEVMGNG
;
A
#
# COMPACT_ATOMS: atom_id res chain seq x y z
N MET A 1 -26.18 -1.47 20.11
CA MET A 1 -24.83 -1.45 20.70
C MET A 1 -24.10 -2.69 20.25
N CYS A 2 -23.00 -2.55 19.50
CA CYS A 2 -22.17 -3.71 19.15
C CYS A 2 -21.61 -4.34 20.44
N LYS A 3 -21.80 -5.65 20.58
CA LYS A 3 -21.35 -6.41 21.74
C LYS A 3 -19.90 -6.85 21.46
N ILE A 4 -18.95 -6.41 22.28
CA ILE A 4 -17.56 -6.88 22.17
C ILE A 4 -17.52 -8.36 22.53
N THR A 5 -17.14 -9.20 21.57
CA THR A 5 -17.06 -10.66 21.76
C THR A 5 -15.58 -11.05 21.79
N ILE A 6 -15.05 -11.23 23.00
CA ILE A 6 -13.65 -11.64 23.21
C ILE A 6 -13.48 -13.10 22.77
N PRO A 7 -12.49 -13.45 21.91
CA PRO A 7 -12.22 -14.83 21.53
C PRO A 7 -11.78 -15.66 22.74
N ARG A 8 -12.04 -16.99 22.67
CA ARG A 8 -11.85 -17.91 23.80
C ARG A 8 -10.46 -17.81 24.44
N GLY A 9 -9.40 -17.75 23.64
CA GLY A 9 -8.02 -17.67 24.17
C GLY A 9 -7.78 -16.39 24.98
N ALA A 10 -8.09 -15.22 24.41
CA ALA A 10 -7.96 -13.93 25.10
C ALA A 10 -8.84 -13.87 26.34
N LYS A 11 -10.08 -14.41 26.28
CA LYS A 11 -11.00 -14.47 27.42
C LYS A 11 -10.42 -15.31 28.58
N VAL A 12 -9.82 -16.46 28.28
CA VAL A 12 -9.18 -17.32 29.30
C VAL A 12 -8.00 -16.61 29.96
N ILE A 13 -7.15 -15.92 29.18
CA ILE A 13 -6.01 -15.17 29.70
C ILE A 13 -6.51 -14.05 30.63
N VAL A 14 -7.44 -13.20 30.16
CA VAL A 14 -7.99 -12.09 30.98
C VAL A 14 -8.63 -12.62 32.25
N GLN A 15 -9.43 -13.67 32.19
CA GLN A 15 -10.07 -14.26 33.37
C GLN A 15 -9.04 -14.85 34.33
N GLY A 16 -8.05 -15.57 33.79
CA GLY A 16 -7.02 -16.23 34.60
C GLY A 16 -6.19 -15.22 35.40
N LEU A 17 -5.72 -14.14 34.77
CA LEU A 17 -4.99 -13.08 35.46
C LEU A 17 -5.86 -12.40 36.54
N ARG A 18 -7.14 -12.19 36.28
CA ARG A 18 -8.08 -11.63 37.26
C ARG A 18 -8.33 -12.58 38.45
N TYR A 19 -8.38 -13.89 38.23
CA TYR A 19 -8.42 -14.88 39.33
C TYR A 19 -7.13 -14.90 40.18
N ALA A 20 -6.01 -14.55 39.56
CA ALA A 20 -4.73 -14.33 40.25
C ALA A 20 -4.62 -12.95 40.90
N HIS A 21 -5.72 -12.22 41.07
CA HIS A 21 -5.83 -10.91 41.70
C HIS A 21 -5.14 -9.75 40.94
N HIS A 22 -4.90 -9.92 39.63
CA HIS A 22 -4.39 -8.84 38.78
C HIS A 22 -5.55 -8.25 37.96
N GLU A 23 -5.49 -6.96 37.67
CA GLU A 23 -6.35 -6.37 36.67
C GLU A 23 -5.90 -6.84 35.27
N ALA A 24 -6.86 -7.16 34.39
CA ALA A 24 -6.59 -7.55 33.01
C ALA A 24 -7.74 -7.18 32.09
N TYR A 25 -7.39 -6.72 30.88
CA TYR A 25 -8.32 -6.23 29.85
C TYR A 25 -7.79 -6.57 28.44
N VAL A 26 -8.70 -6.72 27.49
CA VAL A 26 -8.36 -6.52 26.08
C VAL A 26 -8.32 -5.02 25.79
N VAL A 27 -7.43 -4.54 24.88
CA VAL A 27 -7.12 -3.10 24.81
C VAL A 27 -6.80 -2.63 23.38
N GLY A 28 -7.09 -1.38 23.10
CA GLY A 28 -6.63 -0.73 21.88
C GLY A 28 -7.40 -1.11 20.63
N GLY A 29 -6.69 -1.55 19.59
CA GLY A 29 -7.25 -1.84 18.26
C GLY A 29 -8.41 -2.81 18.26
N CYS A 30 -8.33 -3.89 19.03
CA CYS A 30 -9.40 -4.89 19.10
C CYS A 30 -10.69 -4.35 19.72
N VAL A 31 -10.58 -3.44 20.70
CA VAL A 31 -11.76 -2.80 21.32
C VAL A 31 -12.40 -1.84 20.33
N ARG A 32 -11.60 -0.99 19.68
CA ARG A 32 -12.06 -0.06 18.63
C ARG A 32 -12.77 -0.80 17.50
N ASP A 33 -12.12 -1.81 16.92
CA ASP A 33 -12.65 -2.53 15.75
C ASP A 33 -13.95 -3.27 16.11
N SER A 34 -14.00 -3.90 17.29
CA SER A 34 -15.24 -4.53 17.80
C SER A 34 -16.37 -3.52 17.96
N LEU A 35 -16.11 -2.29 18.46
CA LEU A 35 -17.11 -1.24 18.60
C LEU A 35 -17.59 -0.72 17.24
N LEU A 36 -16.73 -0.75 16.19
CA LEU A 36 -17.09 -0.44 14.81
C LEU A 36 -17.84 -1.58 14.11
N GLY A 37 -17.98 -2.77 14.75
CA GLY A 37 -18.57 -3.95 14.14
C GLY A 37 -17.63 -4.65 13.14
N LEU A 38 -16.34 -4.33 13.18
CA LEU A 38 -15.28 -4.98 12.40
C LEU A 38 -14.71 -6.17 13.15
N GLU A 39 -14.20 -7.16 12.45
CA GLU A 39 -13.48 -8.28 13.06
C GLU A 39 -12.03 -7.88 13.35
N PRO A 40 -11.61 -7.86 14.65
CA PRO A 40 -10.22 -7.55 15.00
C PRO A 40 -9.24 -8.60 14.47
N LYS A 41 -8.14 -8.14 13.88
CA LYS A 41 -7.06 -9.03 13.41
C LYS A 41 -6.26 -9.59 14.57
N ASP A 42 -5.92 -8.75 15.55
CA ASP A 42 -5.09 -9.07 16.71
C ASP A 42 -5.82 -8.66 18.00
N TRP A 43 -5.57 -9.38 19.08
CA TRP A 43 -6.16 -9.14 20.38
C TRP A 43 -5.07 -8.89 21.43
N ASP A 44 -4.75 -7.60 21.64
CA ASP A 44 -3.81 -7.19 22.66
C ASP A 44 -4.46 -7.22 24.04
N ILE A 45 -3.70 -7.67 25.03
CA ILE A 45 -4.14 -7.75 26.42
C ILE A 45 -3.19 -6.89 27.26
N CYS A 46 -3.74 -6.14 28.20
CA CYS A 46 -2.96 -5.42 29.21
C CYS A 46 -3.37 -5.85 30.62
N THR A 47 -2.41 -5.79 31.57
CA THR A 47 -2.60 -6.28 32.93
C THR A 47 -1.74 -5.51 33.94
N SER A 48 -2.16 -5.51 35.22
CA SER A 48 -1.33 -5.02 36.32
C SER A 48 -0.22 -6.00 36.75
N ALA A 49 -0.28 -7.28 36.28
CA ALA A 49 0.77 -8.24 36.53
C ALA A 49 2.09 -7.86 35.86
N THR A 50 3.20 -7.96 36.58
CA THR A 50 4.56 -7.83 36.02
C THR A 50 4.89 -9.01 35.10
N PRO A 51 5.90 -8.91 34.22
CA PRO A 51 6.31 -10.02 33.37
C PRO A 51 6.66 -11.29 34.19
N GLU A 52 7.28 -11.13 35.33
CA GLU A 52 7.66 -12.22 36.21
C GLU A 52 6.42 -12.91 36.78
N GLU A 53 5.45 -12.16 37.33
CA GLU A 53 4.19 -12.68 37.84
C GLU A 53 3.37 -13.39 36.76
N MET A 54 3.34 -12.81 35.55
CA MET A 54 2.70 -13.46 34.41
C MET A 54 3.35 -14.80 34.06
N LYS A 55 4.68 -14.86 33.99
CA LYS A 55 5.43 -16.09 33.69
C LYS A 55 5.17 -17.18 34.73
N GLU A 56 5.21 -16.80 36.01
CA GLU A 56 4.89 -17.74 37.11
C GLU A 56 3.47 -18.27 37.02
N TYR A 57 2.51 -17.38 36.78
CA TYR A 57 1.10 -17.78 36.65
C TYR A 57 0.89 -18.76 35.49
N PHE A 58 1.39 -18.45 34.31
CA PHE A 58 1.22 -19.30 33.13
C PHE A 58 1.98 -20.61 33.23
N ALA A 59 3.17 -20.61 33.87
CA ALA A 59 3.91 -21.84 34.14
C ALA A 59 3.12 -22.80 35.05
N ARG A 60 2.46 -22.29 36.13
CA ARG A 60 1.56 -23.08 36.99
C ARG A 60 0.36 -23.65 36.20
N CYS A 61 -0.11 -22.94 35.19
CA CYS A 61 -1.16 -23.40 34.29
C CYS A 61 -0.68 -24.31 33.16
N SER A 62 0.59 -24.63 33.07
CA SER A 62 1.21 -25.37 31.96
C SER A 62 1.01 -24.69 30.59
N VAL A 63 0.93 -23.38 30.57
CA VAL A 63 0.82 -22.56 29.36
C VAL A 63 2.19 -21.98 29.01
N ARG A 64 2.61 -22.14 27.77
CA ARG A 64 3.88 -21.64 27.26
C ARG A 64 3.87 -20.12 27.10
N THR A 65 4.93 -19.46 27.57
CA THR A 65 5.19 -18.02 27.33
C THR A 65 6.46 -17.84 26.53
N ILE A 66 6.54 -16.74 25.76
CA ILE A 66 7.67 -16.35 24.93
C ILE A 66 8.04 -14.91 25.27
N ASP A 67 9.32 -14.67 25.53
CA ASP A 67 9.85 -13.35 25.88
C ASP A 67 10.01 -12.49 24.63
N THR A 68 8.95 -11.81 24.22
CA THR A 68 8.94 -10.98 23.00
C THR A 68 9.31 -9.52 23.23
N GLY A 69 9.21 -9.02 24.46
CA GLY A 69 9.46 -7.61 24.78
C GLY A 69 9.56 -7.32 26.27
N LEU A 70 10.30 -8.11 27.02
CA LEU A 70 10.41 -8.00 28.50
C LEU A 70 10.79 -6.60 28.98
N LYS A 71 11.69 -5.91 28.27
CA LYS A 71 12.09 -4.52 28.61
C LYS A 71 10.91 -3.54 28.59
N HIS A 72 9.87 -3.86 27.83
CA HIS A 72 8.66 -3.04 27.70
C HIS A 72 7.45 -3.67 28.39
N GLY A 73 7.67 -4.72 29.19
CA GLY A 73 6.62 -5.38 29.94
C GLY A 73 5.77 -6.35 29.12
N THR A 74 6.19 -6.76 27.92
CA THR A 74 5.39 -7.59 27.03
C THR A 74 5.91 -9.04 26.98
N ILE A 75 5.00 -10.00 27.12
CA ILE A 75 5.23 -11.42 26.83
C ILE A 75 4.18 -11.91 25.81
N THR A 76 4.52 -12.92 25.04
CA THR A 76 3.55 -13.64 24.21
C THR A 76 3.10 -14.91 24.93
N VAL A 77 1.80 -15.07 25.14
CA VAL A 77 1.17 -16.26 25.70
C VAL A 77 0.67 -17.15 24.57
N ASP A 78 1.16 -18.39 24.51
CA ASP A 78 0.81 -19.36 23.49
C ASP A 78 -0.31 -20.28 23.99
N MET A 79 -1.52 -20.04 23.52
CA MET A 79 -2.73 -20.80 23.89
C MET A 79 -2.95 -21.99 22.95
N GLU A 80 -1.88 -22.57 22.37
CA GLU A 80 -1.92 -23.71 21.47
C GLU A 80 -3.00 -23.61 20.37
N ARG A 81 -4.20 -24.17 20.63
CA ARG A 81 -5.31 -24.21 19.68
C ARG A 81 -6.02 -22.87 19.47
N SER A 82 -5.83 -21.90 20.38
CA SER A 82 -6.53 -20.61 20.36
C SER A 82 -5.64 -19.46 19.84
N GLY A 83 -4.38 -19.75 19.48
CA GLY A 83 -3.44 -18.78 18.95
C GLY A 83 -2.55 -18.14 20.02
N LYS A 84 -1.76 -17.15 19.57
CA LYS A 84 -0.79 -16.42 20.40
C LYS A 84 -1.36 -15.03 20.71
N PHE A 85 -1.16 -14.58 21.95
CA PHE A 85 -1.65 -13.30 22.42
C PHE A 85 -0.52 -12.51 23.08
N GLU A 86 -0.38 -11.24 22.72
CA GLU A 86 0.51 -10.33 23.41
C GLU A 86 -0.14 -9.82 24.69
N VAL A 87 0.57 -9.99 25.81
CA VAL A 87 0.12 -9.54 27.12
C VAL A 87 1.16 -8.56 27.68
N THR A 88 0.75 -7.34 27.91
CA THR A 88 1.64 -6.25 28.34
C THR A 88 1.25 -5.74 29.72
N THR A 89 2.25 -5.60 30.60
CA THR A 89 2.09 -4.95 31.90
C THR A 89 1.70 -3.48 31.71
N PHE A 90 0.77 -2.97 32.55
CA PHE A 90 0.47 -1.54 32.58
C PHE A 90 1.73 -0.75 32.87
N ARG A 91 1.95 0.31 32.14
CA ARG A 91 3.19 1.08 32.23
C ARG A 91 2.97 2.58 32.02
N ILE A 92 3.91 3.32 32.55
CA ILE A 92 4.14 4.73 32.27
C ILE A 92 5.43 4.79 31.46
N ASP A 93 5.38 5.48 30.34
CA ASP A 93 6.58 5.73 29.55
C ASP A 93 7.27 6.99 30.10
N GLY A 94 8.60 6.96 30.25
CA GLY A 94 9.41 8.11 30.63
C GLY A 94 9.64 9.07 29.47
N ASP A 95 10.68 9.90 29.55
CA ASP A 95 11.03 10.83 28.47
C ASP A 95 11.42 10.07 27.18
N TYR A 96 11.37 10.78 26.06
CA TYR A 96 11.70 10.24 24.73
C TYR A 96 12.78 11.11 24.08
N SER A 97 14.00 10.63 24.05
CA SER A 97 15.13 11.36 23.47
C SER A 97 15.23 11.21 21.95
N ASP A 98 14.67 10.13 21.37
CA ASP A 98 14.78 9.78 19.95
C ASP A 98 13.46 9.92 19.16
N ASN A 99 12.43 10.53 19.76
CA ASN A 99 11.06 10.63 19.21
C ASN A 99 10.43 9.26 18.85
N ARG A 100 10.83 8.18 19.57
CA ARG A 100 10.34 6.83 19.28
C ARG A 100 10.24 5.92 20.50
N HIS A 101 11.33 5.81 21.25
CA HIS A 101 11.42 4.88 22.37
C HIS A 101 11.46 5.66 23.67
N PRO A 102 10.66 5.25 24.66
CA PRO A 102 10.82 5.82 25.99
C PRO A 102 12.20 5.45 26.54
N ASP A 103 12.89 6.43 27.10
CA ASP A 103 14.21 6.25 27.72
C ASP A 103 14.12 5.32 28.94
N SER A 104 12.96 5.29 29.60
CA SER A 104 12.66 4.39 30.72
C SER A 104 11.19 3.99 30.69
N VAL A 105 10.90 2.83 31.26
CA VAL A 105 9.54 2.31 31.45
C VAL A 105 9.36 1.98 32.92
N GLU A 106 8.30 2.51 33.51
CA GLU A 106 7.88 2.22 34.89
C GLU A 106 6.58 1.43 34.86
N PHE A 107 6.53 0.27 35.53
CA PHE A 107 5.30 -0.50 35.66
C PHE A 107 4.36 0.14 36.68
N THR A 108 3.06 0.06 36.42
CA THR A 108 2.03 0.63 37.27
C THR A 108 0.87 -0.36 37.42
N ASP A 109 0.08 -0.22 38.46
CA ASP A 109 -1.18 -0.92 38.67
C ASP A 109 -2.39 -0.20 38.06
N SER A 110 -2.20 1.01 37.53
CA SER A 110 -3.28 1.87 37.03
C SER A 110 -3.50 1.72 35.53
N ILE A 111 -4.64 1.13 35.17
CA ILE A 111 -5.10 1.10 33.75
C ILE A 111 -5.24 2.50 33.15
N TYR A 112 -5.65 3.51 33.96
CA TYR A 112 -5.75 4.89 33.51
C TYR A 112 -4.40 5.42 32.99
N LYS A 113 -3.31 5.17 33.74
CA LYS A 113 -1.96 5.59 33.36
C LYS A 113 -1.49 4.88 32.09
N ASP A 114 -1.80 3.59 31.91
CA ASP A 114 -1.48 2.86 30.66
C ASP A 114 -2.27 3.41 29.47
N LEU A 115 -3.53 3.73 29.63
CA LEU A 115 -4.34 4.31 28.56
C LEU A 115 -3.92 5.74 28.21
N SER A 116 -3.44 6.54 29.21
CA SER A 116 -3.05 7.94 29.00
C SER A 116 -1.83 8.14 28.10
N ARG A 117 -0.92 7.15 27.99
CA ARG A 117 0.27 7.22 27.13
C ARG A 117 -0.01 6.82 25.67
N ARG A 118 -1.23 6.34 25.36
CA ARG A 118 -1.59 5.90 24.00
C ARG A 118 -1.74 7.08 23.06
N ASP A 119 -1.75 6.75 21.75
CA ASP A 119 -1.78 7.75 20.67
C ASP A 119 -3.11 8.52 20.61
N PHE A 120 -4.21 7.79 20.40
CA PHE A 120 -5.53 8.39 20.13
C PHE A 120 -6.58 7.84 21.06
N THR A 121 -7.61 8.65 21.37
CA THR A 121 -8.73 8.31 22.24
C THR A 121 -9.41 7.01 21.80
N ILE A 122 -9.61 6.83 20.51
CA ILE A 122 -10.21 5.61 19.91
C ILE A 122 -9.39 4.34 20.15
N ASN A 123 -8.12 4.44 20.49
CA ASN A 123 -7.22 3.34 20.84
C ASN A 123 -6.92 3.27 22.33
N ALA A 124 -7.40 4.24 23.13
CA ALA A 124 -7.21 4.33 24.56
C ALA A 124 -8.43 3.80 25.33
N MET A 125 -8.99 2.69 24.88
CA MET A 125 -10.11 1.99 25.50
C MET A 125 -9.70 0.57 25.84
N ALA A 126 -10.17 0.08 26.99
CA ALA A 126 -9.97 -1.29 27.45
C ALA A 126 -11.31 -1.95 27.81
N PHE A 127 -11.38 -3.27 27.67
CA PHE A 127 -12.63 -4.00 27.93
C PHE A 127 -12.38 -5.33 28.61
N ASN A 128 -13.22 -5.66 29.59
CA ASN A 128 -13.32 -7.00 30.16
C ASN A 128 -14.78 -7.30 30.53
N GLN A 129 -15.04 -8.35 31.31
CA GLN A 129 -16.40 -8.72 31.71
C GLN A 129 -17.11 -7.70 32.64
N ALA A 130 -16.34 -6.85 33.33
CA ALA A 130 -16.93 -5.78 34.16
C ALA A 130 -17.41 -4.60 33.31
N GLY A 131 -16.96 -4.49 32.05
CA GLY A 131 -17.39 -3.46 31.13
C GLY A 131 -16.25 -2.76 30.38
N LEU A 132 -16.60 -1.67 29.72
CA LEU A 132 -15.69 -0.79 29.00
C LEU A 132 -15.05 0.23 29.94
N VAL A 133 -13.74 0.35 29.87
CA VAL A 133 -12.95 1.42 30.51
C VAL A 133 -12.57 2.41 29.40
N ASP A 134 -13.12 3.61 29.46
CA ASP A 134 -12.97 4.67 28.44
C ASP A 134 -12.79 6.05 29.11
N PRO A 135 -11.63 6.31 29.70
CA PRO A 135 -11.41 7.54 30.45
C PRO A 135 -11.21 8.79 29.56
N PHE A 136 -10.99 8.60 28.26
CA PHE A 136 -10.70 9.67 27.30
C PHE A 136 -11.80 9.87 26.27
N HIS A 137 -13.01 9.31 26.50
CA HIS A 137 -14.17 9.44 25.61
C HIS A 137 -13.95 8.90 24.18
N GLY A 138 -13.09 7.88 24.05
CA GLY A 138 -12.76 7.26 22.75
C GLY A 138 -13.97 6.67 22.05
N ARG A 139 -14.95 6.15 22.80
CA ARG A 139 -16.22 5.65 22.26
C ARG A 139 -17.07 6.75 21.63
N GLU A 140 -17.05 7.95 22.19
CA GLU A 140 -17.76 9.11 21.64
C GLU A 140 -17.08 9.59 20.36
N ASP A 141 -15.75 9.74 20.39
CA ASP A 141 -14.95 10.11 19.22
C ASP A 141 -15.15 9.06 18.10
N LEU A 142 -15.17 7.78 18.44
CA LEU A 142 -15.42 6.69 17.48
C LEU A 142 -16.80 6.80 16.83
N LYS A 143 -17.84 7.12 17.62
CA LYS A 143 -19.22 7.32 17.13
C LYS A 143 -19.32 8.54 16.21
N ASN A 144 -18.59 9.60 16.53
CA ASN A 144 -18.57 10.86 15.78
C ASN A 144 -17.61 10.85 14.59
N GLY A 145 -16.82 9.78 14.41
CA GLY A 145 -15.83 9.68 13.33
C GLY A 145 -14.66 10.65 13.50
N VAL A 146 -14.13 10.79 14.72
CA VAL A 146 -13.08 11.76 15.07
C VAL A 146 -11.80 11.04 15.50
N ILE A 147 -10.66 11.48 14.98
CA ILE A 147 -9.32 11.10 15.45
C ILE A 147 -8.80 12.22 16.33
N ARG A 148 -8.64 11.93 17.61
CA ARG A 148 -8.16 12.87 18.65
C ARG A 148 -7.01 12.26 19.40
N CYS A 149 -5.93 13.03 19.64
CA CYS A 149 -4.84 12.62 20.53
C CYS A 149 -5.33 12.47 21.96
N VAL A 150 -4.73 11.56 22.71
CA VAL A 150 -4.90 11.48 24.17
C VAL A 150 -4.08 12.61 24.81
N GLY A 151 -4.73 13.50 25.56
CA GLY A 151 -4.06 14.63 26.20
C GLY A 151 -3.63 15.72 25.22
N ASN A 152 -2.42 16.24 25.38
CA ASN A 152 -1.87 17.28 24.53
C ASN A 152 -1.25 16.67 23.24
N PRO A 153 -1.70 17.06 22.04
CA PRO A 153 -1.17 16.52 20.79
C PRO A 153 0.33 16.78 20.59
N ASP A 154 0.84 17.96 20.98
CA ASP A 154 2.25 18.30 20.81
C ASP A 154 3.15 17.36 21.61
N ASP A 155 2.76 17.01 22.86
CA ASP A 155 3.48 16.05 23.67
C ASP A 155 3.48 14.65 23.01
N ARG A 156 2.31 14.22 22.54
CA ARG A 156 2.15 12.90 21.86
C ARG A 156 3.01 12.77 20.60
N PHE A 157 3.15 13.83 19.82
CA PHE A 157 3.96 13.81 18.59
C PHE A 157 5.46 13.94 18.89
N ASN A 158 5.83 14.64 19.94
CA ASN A 158 7.22 14.69 20.40
C ASN A 158 7.69 13.34 20.99
N GLU A 159 6.81 12.57 21.62
CA GLU A 159 7.12 11.21 22.10
C GLU A 159 7.38 10.23 20.90
N ASP A 160 6.45 10.09 19.99
CA ASP A 160 6.62 9.29 18.77
C ASP A 160 6.05 10.06 17.58
N ALA A 161 6.93 10.66 16.79
CA ALA A 161 6.56 11.45 15.63
C ALA A 161 5.80 10.64 14.57
N LEU A 162 5.93 9.29 14.54
CA LEU A 162 5.13 8.45 13.65
C LEU A 162 3.63 8.57 13.93
N ARG A 163 3.23 8.98 15.14
CA ARG A 163 1.82 9.22 15.49
C ARG A 163 1.17 10.25 14.54
N ILE A 164 1.93 11.17 13.95
CA ILE A 164 1.47 12.08 12.89
C ILE A 164 0.91 11.28 11.70
N LEU A 165 1.72 10.39 11.12
CA LEU A 165 1.27 9.56 10.01
C LEU A 165 0.19 8.55 10.42
N ARG A 166 0.22 8.09 11.67
CA ARG A 166 -0.83 7.21 12.21
C ARG A 166 -2.18 7.92 12.29
N ALA A 167 -2.23 9.22 12.70
CA ALA A 167 -3.46 10.01 12.69
C ALA A 167 -4.04 10.09 11.27
N MET A 168 -3.21 10.48 10.30
CA MET A 168 -3.58 10.55 8.89
C MET A 168 -4.05 9.19 8.35
N ARG A 169 -3.34 8.11 8.70
CA ARG A 169 -3.73 6.75 8.32
C ARG A 169 -5.09 6.35 8.89
N PHE A 170 -5.34 6.60 10.17
CA PHE A 170 -6.64 6.28 10.77
C PHE A 170 -7.75 7.12 10.16
N ALA A 171 -7.52 8.41 9.93
CA ALA A 171 -8.46 9.28 9.22
C ALA A 171 -8.79 8.72 7.83
N SER A 172 -7.77 8.34 7.07
CA SER A 172 -7.94 7.71 5.76
C SER A 172 -8.67 6.36 5.85
N THR A 173 -8.19 5.44 6.71
CA THR A 173 -8.72 4.07 6.81
C THR A 173 -10.20 4.05 7.15
N TYR A 174 -10.62 4.87 8.11
CA TYR A 174 -12.02 4.89 8.60
C TYR A 174 -12.87 5.98 7.94
N GLY A 175 -12.29 6.87 7.14
CA GLY A 175 -12.98 8.05 6.61
C GLY A 175 -13.40 9.01 7.72
N PHE A 176 -12.57 9.12 8.76
CA PHE A 176 -12.79 10.00 9.91
C PHE A 176 -12.10 11.35 9.71
N THR A 177 -12.56 12.37 10.43
CA THR A 177 -11.90 13.68 10.50
C THR A 177 -10.89 13.70 11.64
N ILE A 178 -9.83 14.49 11.50
CA ILE A 178 -8.88 14.72 12.60
C ILE A 178 -9.38 15.95 13.39
N GLU A 179 -9.39 15.84 14.72
CA GLU A 179 -9.81 16.93 15.59
C GLU A 179 -8.89 18.15 15.42
N GLU A 180 -9.47 19.35 15.47
CA GLU A 180 -8.83 20.63 15.11
C GLU A 180 -7.48 20.85 15.80
N LYS A 181 -7.39 20.64 17.13
CA LYS A 181 -6.13 20.82 17.86
C LYS A 181 -5.08 19.78 17.48
N THR A 182 -5.53 18.55 17.22
CA THR A 182 -4.68 17.45 16.73
C THR A 182 -4.17 17.77 15.33
N SER A 183 -5.02 18.26 14.41
CA SER A 183 -4.67 18.67 13.06
C SER A 183 -3.65 19.83 13.07
N GLN A 184 -3.89 20.89 13.83
CA GLN A 184 -2.96 22.00 13.98
C GLN A 184 -1.58 21.55 14.52
N SER A 185 -1.57 20.61 15.45
CA SER A 185 -0.33 20.04 15.97
C SER A 185 0.41 19.19 14.95
N ILE A 186 -0.30 18.46 14.06
CA ILE A 186 0.30 17.73 12.94
C ILE A 186 1.10 18.69 12.06
N HIS A 187 0.49 19.80 11.63
CA HIS A 187 1.15 20.78 10.77
C HIS A 187 2.38 21.42 11.44
N ARG A 188 2.29 21.74 12.75
CA ARG A 188 3.43 22.30 13.50
C ARG A 188 4.59 21.32 13.66
N ASN A 189 4.30 20.05 13.87
CA ASN A 189 5.29 19.04 14.24
C ASN A 189 5.74 18.13 13.08
N LYS A 190 5.29 18.37 11.85
CA LYS A 190 5.59 17.53 10.67
C LYS A 190 7.09 17.28 10.44
N GLU A 191 7.93 18.27 10.78
CA GLU A 191 9.39 18.17 10.60
C GLU A 191 10.01 17.05 11.45
N LEU A 192 9.38 16.65 12.56
CA LEU A 192 9.82 15.54 13.39
C LEU A 192 9.82 14.19 12.62
N LEU A 193 9.03 14.08 11.54
CA LEU A 193 9.00 12.89 10.68
C LEU A 193 10.37 12.61 10.03
N LYS A 194 11.23 13.61 9.89
CA LYS A 194 12.60 13.42 9.36
C LYS A 194 13.47 12.54 10.25
N ASN A 195 13.10 12.40 11.53
CA ASN A 195 13.80 11.56 12.50
C ASN A 195 13.32 10.09 12.46
N ILE A 196 12.27 9.80 11.71
CA ILE A 196 11.64 8.46 11.69
C ILE A 196 12.26 7.59 10.60
N ALA A 197 12.50 6.32 10.92
CA ALA A 197 13.00 5.33 9.95
C ALA A 197 12.07 5.20 8.73
N ALA A 198 12.67 5.18 7.55
CA ALA A 198 11.95 5.19 6.27
C ALA A 198 10.95 4.03 6.12
N GLU A 199 11.28 2.85 6.64
CA GLU A 199 10.43 1.66 6.62
C GLU A 199 9.13 1.86 7.42
N ARG A 200 9.21 2.61 8.54
CA ARG A 200 8.02 2.95 9.35
C ARG A 200 7.13 3.95 8.59
N ILE A 201 7.74 4.97 7.99
CA ILE A 201 7.04 5.95 7.13
C ILE A 201 6.35 5.22 5.98
N GLN A 202 7.08 4.38 5.24
CA GLN A 202 6.54 3.58 4.14
C GLN A 202 5.31 2.75 4.58
N SER A 203 5.43 2.05 5.71
CA SER A 203 4.34 1.19 6.21
C SER A 203 3.06 1.98 6.51
N GLU A 204 3.16 3.15 7.15
CA GLU A 204 1.99 3.98 7.45
C GLU A 204 1.45 4.67 6.18
N LEU A 205 2.32 5.14 5.28
CA LEU A 205 1.96 5.72 3.98
C LEU A 205 1.18 4.71 3.12
N CYS A 206 1.69 3.49 2.98
CA CYS A 206 1.03 2.45 2.19
C CYS A 206 -0.38 2.14 2.72
N LYS A 207 -0.54 2.02 4.03
CA LYS A 207 -1.86 1.78 4.64
C LYS A 207 -2.80 2.97 4.48
N MET A 208 -2.27 4.20 4.54
CA MET A 208 -3.03 5.43 4.34
C MET A 208 -3.57 5.52 2.91
N LEU A 209 -2.75 5.20 1.91
CA LEU A 209 -3.15 5.26 0.50
C LEU A 209 -4.29 4.28 0.15
N CYS A 210 -4.43 3.17 0.89
CA CYS A 210 -5.51 2.19 0.73
C CYS A 210 -6.79 2.55 1.50
N GLY A 211 -6.84 3.68 2.19
CA GLY A 211 -8.01 4.08 2.97
C GLY A 211 -9.08 4.79 2.12
N LYS A 212 -10.35 4.63 2.51
CA LYS A 212 -11.50 5.25 1.83
C LYS A 212 -11.56 6.79 1.93
N GLY A 213 -10.89 7.36 2.94
CA GLY A 213 -10.78 8.81 3.17
C GLY A 213 -9.48 9.42 2.63
N VAL A 214 -8.77 8.72 1.75
CA VAL A 214 -7.44 9.11 1.28
C VAL A 214 -7.43 10.48 0.60
N LEU A 215 -8.47 10.84 -0.15
CA LEU A 215 -8.57 12.13 -0.84
C LEU A 215 -8.45 13.30 0.14
N ASN A 216 -9.32 13.33 1.16
CA ASN A 216 -9.33 14.42 2.14
C ASN A 216 -7.98 14.53 2.85
N VAL A 217 -7.38 13.38 3.22
CA VAL A 217 -6.08 13.36 3.89
C VAL A 217 -4.96 13.88 2.99
N LEU A 218 -4.92 13.49 1.72
CA LEU A 218 -3.91 13.99 0.79
C LEU A 218 -4.06 15.50 0.55
N LEU A 219 -5.29 16.00 0.40
CA LEU A 219 -5.53 17.41 0.14
C LEU A 219 -5.24 18.27 1.38
N GLU A 220 -5.71 17.87 2.56
CA GLU A 220 -5.58 18.65 3.79
C GLU A 220 -4.15 18.66 4.34
N TYR A 221 -3.43 17.52 4.23
CA TYR A 221 -2.08 17.33 4.78
C TYR A 221 -0.99 17.27 3.70
N ASN A 222 -1.14 18.01 2.60
CA ASN A 222 -0.16 18.05 1.51
C ASN A 222 1.24 18.46 2.00
N ASP A 223 1.33 19.33 2.98
CA ASP A 223 2.56 19.78 3.59
C ASP A 223 3.27 18.69 4.41
N VAL A 224 2.52 17.74 4.99
CA VAL A 224 3.08 16.54 5.64
C VAL A 224 3.57 15.55 4.58
N ILE A 225 2.79 15.34 3.51
CA ILE A 225 3.19 14.48 2.40
C ILE A 225 4.48 14.99 1.75
N THR A 226 4.58 16.29 1.50
CA THR A 226 5.80 16.90 0.92
C THR A 226 6.97 16.95 1.91
N THR A 227 6.74 16.84 3.20
CA THR A 227 7.83 16.64 4.19
C THR A 227 8.45 15.25 4.05
N ILE A 228 7.65 14.18 3.84
CA ILE A 228 8.17 12.81 3.68
C ILE A 228 8.61 12.51 2.24
N ILE A 229 7.99 13.16 1.25
CA ILE A 229 8.32 13.08 -0.19
C ILE A 229 8.54 14.51 -0.73
N PRO A 230 9.69 15.13 -0.44
CA PRO A 230 9.95 16.52 -0.86
C PRO A 230 9.88 16.74 -2.37
N GLU A 231 10.09 15.68 -3.14
CA GLU A 231 10.01 15.68 -4.59
C GLU A 231 8.60 16.01 -5.11
N MET A 232 7.55 15.88 -4.27
CA MET A 232 6.17 16.29 -4.61
C MET A 232 5.91 17.79 -4.39
N GLN A 233 6.79 18.51 -3.69
CA GLN A 233 6.57 19.93 -3.39
C GLN A 233 6.33 20.79 -4.65
N PRO A 234 7.03 20.59 -5.79
CA PRO A 234 6.77 21.34 -7.02
C PRO A 234 5.36 21.12 -7.61
N CYS A 235 4.70 20.02 -7.26
CA CYS A 235 3.36 19.71 -7.76
C CYS A 235 2.26 20.50 -7.04
N VAL A 236 2.51 20.96 -5.81
CA VAL A 236 1.52 21.68 -4.98
C VAL A 236 1.25 23.04 -5.57
N GLY A 237 -0.02 23.27 -5.94
CA GLY A 237 -0.45 24.54 -6.56
C GLY A 237 0.06 24.76 -7.98
N PHE A 238 0.69 23.75 -8.62
CA PHE A 238 1.16 23.87 -10.00
C PHE A 238 -0.02 23.74 -10.98
N ASP A 239 -0.41 24.86 -11.58
CA ASP A 239 -1.50 24.91 -12.57
C ASP A 239 -1.08 24.18 -13.86
N GLN A 240 -1.96 23.35 -14.39
CA GLN A 240 -1.71 22.60 -15.61
C GLN A 240 -2.05 23.39 -16.89
N ASN A 241 -2.80 24.49 -16.73
CA ASN A 241 -3.17 25.46 -17.80
C ASN A 241 -3.61 24.80 -19.12
N ASN A 242 -4.47 23.78 -19.03
CA ASN A 242 -5.06 23.15 -20.21
C ASN A 242 -6.48 22.64 -19.91
N ARG A 243 -7.28 22.47 -20.98
CA ARG A 243 -8.70 22.08 -20.90
C ARG A 243 -8.98 20.69 -20.32
N PHE A 244 -7.97 19.86 -20.21
CA PHE A 244 -8.14 18.47 -19.73
C PHE A 244 -8.12 18.36 -18.22
N HIS A 245 -7.65 19.39 -17.51
CA HIS A 245 -7.45 19.36 -16.06
C HIS A 245 -8.23 20.49 -15.38
N GLU A 246 -9.01 20.13 -14.36
CA GLU A 246 -9.71 21.06 -13.45
C GLU A 246 -8.89 21.32 -12.18
N TYR A 247 -7.88 20.49 -11.90
CA TYR A 247 -7.06 20.48 -10.69
C TYR A 247 -5.61 20.86 -11.01
N ASN A 248 -4.91 21.44 -10.03
CA ASN A 248 -3.46 21.51 -10.09
C ASN A 248 -2.84 20.09 -10.06
N VAL A 249 -1.53 19.98 -10.35
CA VAL A 249 -0.88 18.66 -10.47
C VAL A 249 -1.04 17.81 -9.20
N TYR A 250 -0.86 18.41 -8.01
CA TYR A 250 -0.98 17.67 -6.74
C TYR A 250 -2.43 17.21 -6.47
N GLU A 251 -3.40 18.08 -6.67
CA GLU A 251 -4.82 17.74 -6.51
C GLU A 251 -5.25 16.66 -7.49
N HIS A 252 -4.79 16.74 -8.75
CA HIS A 252 -5.02 15.69 -9.74
C HIS A 252 -4.49 14.35 -9.27
N ILE A 253 -3.25 14.30 -8.76
CA ILE A 253 -2.66 13.09 -8.17
C ILE A 253 -3.53 12.56 -7.02
N ALA A 254 -3.98 13.43 -6.11
CA ALA A 254 -4.81 13.03 -4.98
C ALA A 254 -6.15 12.42 -5.43
N HIS A 255 -6.80 13.04 -6.43
CA HIS A 255 -8.03 12.50 -7.02
C HIS A 255 -7.79 11.16 -7.72
N ALA A 256 -6.71 11.02 -8.50
CA ALA A 256 -6.36 9.77 -9.17
C ALA A 256 -6.13 8.63 -8.16
N VAL A 257 -5.42 8.88 -7.06
CA VAL A 257 -5.24 7.89 -5.98
C VAL A 257 -6.58 7.48 -5.36
N SER A 258 -7.49 8.44 -5.15
CA SER A 258 -8.81 8.18 -4.56
C SER A 258 -9.74 7.40 -5.49
N ASN A 259 -9.66 7.61 -6.80
CA ASN A 259 -10.52 6.97 -7.79
C ASN A 259 -10.26 5.46 -7.97
N TYR A 260 -9.15 4.93 -7.48
CA TYR A 260 -8.91 3.50 -7.46
C TYR A 260 -9.38 2.87 -6.15
N ASP A 261 -10.47 2.11 -6.18
CA ASP A 261 -11.07 1.47 -4.99
C ASP A 261 -10.32 0.23 -4.48
N GLY A 262 -9.36 -0.29 -5.27
CA GLY A 262 -8.58 -1.47 -4.87
C GLY A 262 -7.52 -1.16 -3.80
N ASP A 263 -6.98 -2.24 -3.22
CA ASP A 263 -5.95 -2.21 -2.18
C ASP A 263 -4.54 -2.61 -2.70
N ASP A 264 -4.36 -2.76 -4.02
CA ASP A 264 -3.04 -3.04 -4.60
C ASP A 264 -2.13 -1.83 -4.43
N ILE A 265 -1.18 -1.95 -3.48
CA ILE A 265 -0.26 -0.87 -3.13
C ILE A 265 0.63 -0.43 -4.30
N VAL A 266 0.93 -1.34 -5.24
CA VAL A 266 1.69 -1.00 -6.44
C VAL A 266 0.90 -0.01 -7.30
N VAL A 267 -0.41 -0.22 -7.46
CA VAL A 267 -1.30 0.72 -8.17
C VAL A 267 -1.41 2.05 -7.42
N LYS A 268 -1.66 2.02 -6.10
CA LYS A 268 -1.77 3.24 -5.28
C LYS A 268 -0.51 4.09 -5.30
N MET A 269 0.67 3.46 -5.16
CA MET A 269 1.95 4.18 -5.24
C MET A 269 2.26 4.68 -6.64
N SER A 270 1.91 3.91 -7.67
CA SER A 270 2.07 4.38 -9.05
C SER A 270 1.19 5.61 -9.32
N LEU A 271 -0.07 5.62 -8.84
CA LEU A 271 -0.96 6.78 -8.93
C LEU A 271 -0.44 7.98 -8.13
N LEU A 272 0.17 7.77 -6.95
CA LEU A 272 0.78 8.87 -6.19
C LEU A 272 1.95 9.52 -6.93
N LEU A 273 2.66 8.77 -7.77
CA LEU A 273 3.92 9.20 -8.38
C LEU A 273 3.83 9.43 -9.91
N HIS A 274 2.71 9.08 -10.57
CA HIS A 274 2.63 9.07 -12.04
C HIS A 274 2.95 10.43 -12.68
N ASP A 275 2.50 11.50 -12.07
CA ASP A 275 2.59 12.87 -12.57
C ASP A 275 3.61 13.76 -11.84
N ILE A 276 4.40 13.19 -10.94
CA ILE A 276 5.40 13.94 -10.14
C ILE A 276 6.44 14.66 -11.01
N GLY A 277 6.63 14.20 -12.23
CA GLY A 277 7.55 14.79 -13.22
C GLY A 277 7.00 15.97 -14.00
N LYS A 278 5.68 16.24 -13.99
CA LYS A 278 5.04 17.28 -14.79
C LYS A 278 5.65 18.68 -14.61
N PRO A 279 5.91 19.17 -13.39
CA PRO A 279 6.52 20.49 -13.20
C PRO A 279 7.91 20.65 -13.84
N HIS A 280 8.61 19.54 -14.11
CA HIS A 280 9.98 19.56 -14.64
C HIS A 280 10.05 19.57 -16.18
N CYS A 281 8.93 19.32 -16.85
CA CYS A 281 8.88 19.30 -18.32
C CYS A 281 7.78 20.18 -18.90
N TYR A 282 7.26 21.11 -18.09
CA TYR A 282 6.22 22.05 -18.51
C TYR A 282 6.69 22.93 -19.66
N THR A 283 5.87 23.01 -20.69
CA THR A 283 5.99 23.99 -21.78
C THR A 283 4.60 24.55 -22.07
N GLU A 284 4.51 25.73 -22.64
CA GLU A 284 3.26 26.40 -22.94
C GLU A 284 3.28 26.97 -24.35
N ASP A 285 2.14 26.86 -25.04
CA ASP A 285 1.91 27.49 -26.34
C ASP A 285 0.49 28.11 -26.37
N GLU A 286 0.04 28.55 -27.56
CA GLU A 286 -1.28 29.15 -27.74
C GLU A 286 -2.46 28.20 -27.37
N LYS A 287 -2.22 26.90 -27.26
CA LYS A 287 -3.20 25.87 -26.88
C LYS A 287 -3.21 25.56 -25.39
N GLY A 288 -2.28 26.13 -24.62
CA GLY A 288 -2.12 25.94 -23.18
C GLY A 288 -0.87 25.15 -22.79
N GLY A 289 -0.91 24.56 -21.57
CA GLY A 289 0.20 23.82 -20.99
C GLY A 289 0.37 22.41 -21.54
N HIS A 290 1.63 22.01 -21.75
CA HIS A 290 2.03 20.70 -22.24
C HIS A 290 3.09 20.07 -21.34
N PHE A 291 3.08 18.73 -21.23
CA PHE A 291 3.97 17.96 -20.35
C PHE A 291 4.64 16.81 -21.11
N TYR A 292 5.24 17.08 -22.26
CA TYR A 292 5.83 16.06 -23.10
C TYR A 292 6.95 15.29 -22.39
N GLY A 293 6.82 13.96 -22.36
CA GLY A 293 7.80 13.07 -21.75
C GLY A 293 7.78 13.04 -20.22
N HIS A 294 6.76 13.60 -19.56
CA HIS A 294 6.64 13.60 -18.10
C HIS A 294 6.77 12.22 -17.48
N GLY A 295 6.33 11.16 -18.17
CA GLY A 295 6.46 9.77 -17.68
C GLY A 295 7.91 9.36 -17.42
N VAL A 296 8.89 9.84 -18.22
CA VAL A 296 10.32 9.59 -18.00
C VAL A 296 10.82 10.37 -16.77
N PHE A 297 10.45 11.66 -16.66
CA PHE A 297 10.80 12.46 -15.47
C PHE A 297 10.16 11.87 -14.20
N SER A 298 8.90 11.47 -14.30
CA SER A 298 8.20 10.82 -13.17
C SER A 298 8.89 9.51 -12.76
N HIS A 299 9.33 8.68 -13.71
CA HIS A 299 10.08 7.46 -13.46
C HIS A 299 11.37 7.75 -12.67
N ASP A 300 12.20 8.68 -13.15
CA ASP A 300 13.51 8.98 -12.55
C ASP A 300 13.38 9.60 -11.14
N ILE A 301 12.37 10.44 -10.93
CA ILE A 301 12.04 10.98 -9.60
C ILE A 301 11.52 9.86 -8.69
N SER A 302 10.61 9.03 -9.19
CA SER A 302 10.01 7.93 -8.43
C SER A 302 11.05 6.91 -7.98
N GLU A 303 12.09 6.63 -8.78
CA GLU A 303 13.17 5.73 -8.39
C GLU A 303 13.89 6.23 -7.13
N LYS A 304 14.17 7.53 -7.05
CA LYS A 304 14.78 8.16 -5.86
C LYS A 304 13.87 8.08 -4.65
N VAL A 305 12.59 8.42 -4.82
CA VAL A 305 11.56 8.38 -3.76
C VAL A 305 11.40 6.96 -3.21
N LEU A 306 11.19 5.96 -4.06
CA LEU A 306 10.99 4.57 -3.66
C LEU A 306 12.24 3.97 -3.00
N THR A 307 13.43 4.35 -3.45
CA THR A 307 14.71 3.95 -2.84
C THR A 307 14.85 4.57 -1.44
N LYS A 308 14.55 5.86 -1.27
CA LYS A 308 14.58 6.57 0.02
C LYS A 308 13.56 5.97 1.00
N LEU A 309 12.36 5.65 0.52
CA LEU A 309 11.30 4.99 1.32
C LEU A 309 11.55 3.49 1.54
N ARG A 310 12.65 2.92 1.07
CA ARG A 310 13.03 1.51 1.30
C ARG A 310 12.04 0.47 0.75
N PHE A 311 11.43 0.75 -0.40
CA PHE A 311 10.66 -0.29 -1.10
C PHE A 311 11.56 -1.45 -1.53
N ASP A 312 11.02 -2.67 -1.47
CA ASP A 312 11.71 -3.83 -2.01
C ASP A 312 11.89 -3.74 -3.53
N ASN A 313 12.90 -4.43 -4.07
CA ASN A 313 13.26 -4.33 -5.47
C ASN A 313 12.13 -4.72 -6.44
N LYS A 314 11.29 -5.70 -6.04
CA LYS A 314 10.18 -6.15 -6.89
C LYS A 314 9.07 -5.09 -6.96
N SER A 315 8.63 -4.61 -5.81
CA SER A 315 7.62 -3.53 -5.73
C SER A 315 8.11 -2.27 -6.42
N LYS A 316 9.39 -1.89 -6.22
CA LYS A 316 10.01 -0.74 -6.87
C LYS A 316 9.98 -0.89 -8.40
N SER A 317 10.43 -2.02 -8.94
CA SER A 317 10.42 -2.29 -10.38
C SER A 317 9.01 -2.25 -10.96
N ASP A 318 8.04 -2.88 -10.27
CA ASP A 318 6.64 -2.91 -10.71
C ASP A 318 6.02 -1.50 -10.75
N ILE A 319 6.29 -0.65 -9.76
CA ILE A 319 5.79 0.73 -9.70
C ILE A 319 6.44 1.57 -10.81
N LEU A 320 7.75 1.50 -10.97
CA LEU A 320 8.49 2.28 -11.97
C LEU A 320 8.03 1.96 -13.40
N GLU A 321 7.81 0.68 -13.72
CA GLU A 321 7.28 0.26 -15.01
C GLU A 321 5.90 0.88 -15.28
N LEU A 322 5.02 0.91 -14.28
CA LEU A 322 3.69 1.49 -14.41
C LEU A 322 3.72 3.02 -14.53
N VAL A 323 4.55 3.70 -13.74
CA VAL A 323 4.77 5.16 -13.83
C VAL A 323 5.29 5.53 -15.21
N LEU A 324 6.25 4.77 -15.77
CA LEU A 324 6.80 5.03 -17.10
C LEU A 324 5.75 4.91 -18.21
N HIS A 325 4.78 4.02 -18.04
CA HIS A 325 3.83 3.65 -19.10
C HIS A 325 2.39 4.15 -18.88
N HIS A 326 2.12 4.89 -17.80
CA HIS A 326 0.74 5.30 -17.47
C HIS A 326 0.06 6.10 -18.59
N ASP A 327 0.79 6.97 -19.28
CA ASP A 327 0.30 7.82 -20.37
C ASP A 327 0.54 7.23 -21.77
N ALA A 328 0.98 5.96 -21.90
CA ALA A 328 1.24 5.36 -23.18
C ALA A 328 -0.03 5.28 -24.06
N ILE A 329 0.09 5.61 -25.34
CA ILE A 329 -1.02 5.47 -26.29
C ILE A 329 -1.20 3.99 -26.62
N ILE A 330 -2.34 3.42 -26.19
CA ILE A 330 -2.69 2.01 -26.40
C ILE A 330 -3.97 1.93 -27.25
N GLU A 331 -3.83 1.47 -28.49
CA GLU A 331 -4.98 1.26 -29.36
C GLU A 331 -5.75 0.00 -28.93
N PRO A 332 -7.10 0.03 -28.83
CA PRO A 332 -7.90 -1.12 -28.42
C PRO A 332 -8.01 -2.15 -29.54
N THR A 333 -6.93 -2.89 -29.77
CA THR A 333 -6.87 -3.99 -30.74
C THR A 333 -6.25 -5.24 -30.11
N PRO A 334 -6.65 -6.46 -30.52
CA PRO A 334 -6.05 -7.70 -30.02
C PRO A 334 -4.52 -7.75 -30.22
N LYS A 335 -4.03 -7.23 -31.34
CA LYS A 335 -2.59 -7.12 -31.64
C LYS A 335 -1.87 -6.26 -30.60
N THR A 336 -2.39 -5.09 -30.30
CA THR A 336 -1.78 -4.17 -29.33
C THR A 336 -1.82 -4.76 -27.92
N VAL A 337 -2.93 -5.37 -27.51
CA VAL A 337 -3.06 -6.04 -26.21
C VAL A 337 -2.04 -7.17 -26.08
N ARG A 338 -1.90 -8.06 -27.10
CA ARG A 338 -0.88 -9.12 -27.07
C ARG A 338 0.55 -8.57 -26.95
N ARG A 339 0.87 -7.46 -27.64
CA ARG A 339 2.18 -6.79 -27.51
C ARG A 339 2.44 -6.30 -26.08
N TRP A 340 1.44 -5.68 -25.46
CA TRP A 340 1.56 -5.22 -24.07
C TRP A 340 1.66 -6.39 -23.10
N LEU A 341 0.89 -7.48 -23.30
CA LEU A 341 1.01 -8.70 -22.50
C LEU A 341 2.39 -9.35 -22.62
N ASN A 342 3.00 -9.30 -23.81
CA ASN A 342 4.38 -9.74 -23.99
C ASN A 342 5.38 -8.84 -23.27
N LYS A 343 5.18 -7.50 -23.33
CA LYS A 343 6.10 -6.49 -22.81
C LYS A 343 6.16 -6.46 -21.30
N ILE A 344 5.00 -6.36 -20.62
CA ILE A 344 4.92 -6.15 -19.17
C ILE A 344 4.22 -7.30 -18.42
N GLY A 345 3.64 -8.25 -19.13
CA GLY A 345 2.88 -9.35 -18.56
C GLY A 345 1.45 -8.97 -18.17
N GLU A 346 0.64 -10.00 -17.91
CA GLU A 346 -0.80 -9.87 -17.63
C GLU A 346 -1.07 -9.04 -16.38
N LYS A 347 -0.43 -9.38 -15.25
CA LYS A 347 -0.65 -8.70 -13.98
C LYS A 347 -0.36 -7.19 -14.05
N GLN A 348 0.75 -6.83 -14.68
CA GLN A 348 1.12 -5.43 -14.87
C GLN A 348 0.21 -4.71 -15.84
N PHE A 349 -0.27 -5.39 -16.90
CA PHE A 349 -1.19 -4.77 -17.84
C PHE A 349 -2.55 -4.49 -17.20
N VAL A 350 -3.08 -5.40 -16.35
CA VAL A 350 -4.28 -5.13 -15.54
C VAL A 350 -4.08 -3.92 -14.62
N ARG A 351 -2.95 -3.85 -13.91
CA ARG A 351 -2.59 -2.70 -13.07
C ARG A 351 -2.53 -1.40 -13.87
N LEU A 352 -1.94 -1.45 -15.07
CA LEU A 352 -1.86 -0.29 -15.97
C LEU A 352 -3.25 0.22 -16.38
N LEU A 353 -4.18 -0.69 -16.70
CA LEU A 353 -5.56 -0.31 -17.02
C LEU A 353 -6.26 0.33 -15.82
N ASN A 354 -6.04 -0.18 -14.61
CA ASN A 354 -6.59 0.42 -13.38
C ASN A 354 -6.04 1.83 -13.14
N ILE A 355 -4.73 2.04 -13.34
CA ILE A 355 -4.11 3.37 -13.22
C ILE A 355 -4.74 4.32 -14.24
N ARG A 356 -4.83 3.92 -15.50
CA ARG A 356 -5.41 4.74 -16.56
C ARG A 356 -6.86 5.11 -16.29
N MET A 357 -7.66 4.17 -15.79
CA MET A 357 -9.05 4.45 -15.44
C MET A 357 -9.15 5.48 -14.32
N ALA A 358 -8.36 5.32 -13.26
CA ALA A 358 -8.35 6.21 -12.10
C ALA A 358 -7.82 7.62 -12.47
N ASP A 359 -6.81 7.70 -13.32
CA ASP A 359 -6.25 8.93 -13.87
C ASP A 359 -7.28 9.67 -14.75
N ILE A 360 -7.91 8.95 -15.71
CA ILE A 360 -8.96 9.55 -16.58
C ILE A 360 -10.09 10.14 -15.73
N GLN A 361 -10.51 9.46 -14.67
CA GLN A 361 -11.56 9.95 -13.76
C GLN A 361 -11.15 11.18 -12.95
N ALA A 362 -9.85 11.50 -12.87
CA ALA A 362 -9.33 12.72 -12.25
C ALA A 362 -9.19 13.90 -13.25
N HIS A 363 -9.50 13.72 -14.52
CA HIS A 363 -9.53 14.78 -15.53
C HIS A 363 -10.84 15.56 -15.53
N ALA A 364 -10.91 16.63 -16.31
CA ALA A 364 -12.14 17.40 -16.55
C ALA A 364 -13.25 16.51 -17.13
N LYS A 365 -14.47 16.61 -16.57
CA LYS A 365 -15.59 15.69 -16.84
C LYS A 365 -15.96 15.58 -18.31
N ASP A 366 -15.92 16.70 -19.03
CA ASP A 366 -16.23 16.77 -20.47
C ASP A 366 -15.20 16.05 -21.36
N THR A 367 -14.05 15.66 -20.81
CA THR A 367 -12.97 14.97 -21.52
C THR A 367 -12.87 13.49 -21.18
N GLN A 368 -13.69 12.98 -20.27
CA GLN A 368 -13.56 11.62 -19.73
C GLN A 368 -14.19 10.54 -20.61
N GLU A 369 -15.40 10.76 -21.14
CA GLU A 369 -16.26 9.71 -21.71
C GLU A 369 -15.56 8.85 -22.75
N SER A 370 -15.05 9.45 -23.80
CA SER A 370 -14.37 8.70 -24.89
C SER A 370 -13.09 7.98 -24.42
N ARG A 371 -12.41 8.51 -23.40
CA ARG A 371 -11.21 7.91 -22.82
C ARG A 371 -11.56 6.71 -21.94
N ILE A 372 -12.65 6.80 -21.17
CA ILE A 372 -13.21 5.69 -20.37
C ILE A 372 -13.64 4.55 -21.29
N GLU A 373 -14.41 4.83 -22.36
CA GLU A 373 -14.84 3.84 -23.33
C GLU A 373 -13.64 3.10 -23.95
N ARG A 374 -12.60 3.84 -24.33
CA ARG A 374 -11.38 3.26 -24.91
C ARG A 374 -10.63 2.39 -23.90
N CYS A 375 -10.54 2.82 -22.63
CA CYS A 375 -9.92 2.03 -21.58
C CYS A 375 -10.73 0.76 -21.27
N ALA A 376 -12.06 0.85 -21.23
CA ALA A 376 -12.95 -0.29 -21.04
C ALA A 376 -12.83 -1.30 -22.20
N ALA A 377 -12.75 -0.82 -23.45
CA ALA A 377 -12.55 -1.67 -24.63
C ALA A 377 -11.24 -2.48 -24.54
N LEU A 378 -10.16 -1.89 -23.99
CA LEU A 378 -8.92 -2.63 -23.73
C LEU A 378 -9.12 -3.77 -22.73
N GLY A 379 -9.93 -3.56 -21.68
CA GLY A 379 -10.28 -4.60 -20.71
C GLY A 379 -11.04 -5.78 -21.36
N VAL A 380 -12.04 -5.47 -22.19
CA VAL A 380 -12.80 -6.51 -22.92
C VAL A 380 -11.88 -7.32 -23.84
N ILE A 381 -11.03 -6.65 -24.61
CA ILE A 381 -10.08 -7.32 -25.52
C ILE A 381 -9.07 -8.17 -24.72
N LEU A 382 -8.61 -7.68 -23.56
CA LEU A 382 -7.73 -8.44 -22.67
C LEU A 382 -8.38 -9.76 -22.24
N GLU A 383 -9.63 -9.72 -21.77
CA GLU A 383 -10.37 -10.92 -21.38
C GLU A 383 -10.52 -11.91 -22.55
N GLU A 384 -10.83 -11.41 -23.76
CA GLU A 384 -10.92 -12.24 -24.96
C GLU A 384 -9.58 -12.89 -25.32
N VAL A 385 -8.48 -12.13 -25.28
CA VAL A 385 -7.13 -12.64 -25.57
C VAL A 385 -6.72 -13.73 -24.60
N ILE A 386 -7.00 -13.54 -23.30
CA ILE A 386 -6.72 -14.53 -22.27
C ILE A 386 -7.61 -15.77 -22.42
N LYS A 387 -8.93 -15.58 -22.55
CA LYS A 387 -9.91 -16.67 -22.68
C LYS A 387 -9.61 -17.58 -23.89
N ASN A 388 -9.17 -17.00 -24.99
CA ASN A 388 -8.87 -17.72 -26.22
C ASN A 388 -7.46 -18.32 -26.23
N ASN A 389 -6.73 -18.28 -25.10
CA ASN A 389 -5.34 -18.74 -24.97
C ASN A 389 -4.45 -18.25 -26.13
N GLN A 390 -4.62 -16.99 -26.54
CA GLN A 390 -3.84 -16.44 -27.66
C GLN A 390 -2.36 -16.31 -27.25
N CYS A 391 -1.48 -16.71 -28.15
CA CYS A 391 -0.05 -16.68 -27.94
C CYS A 391 0.48 -15.26 -27.76
N PHE A 392 1.17 -15.01 -26.66
CA PHE A 392 1.87 -13.74 -26.38
C PHE A 392 3.20 -13.93 -25.64
N LYS A 393 3.62 -15.18 -25.37
CA LYS A 393 4.91 -15.53 -24.75
C LYS A 393 5.58 -16.64 -25.55
N LEU A 394 6.91 -16.73 -25.49
CA LEU A 394 7.67 -17.80 -26.16
C LEU A 394 7.16 -19.21 -25.84
N LYS A 395 6.80 -19.44 -24.57
CA LYS A 395 6.28 -20.74 -24.12
C LYS A 395 4.90 -21.11 -24.70
N ASP A 396 4.19 -20.12 -25.27
CA ASP A 396 2.85 -20.31 -25.84
C ASP A 396 2.93 -20.66 -27.34
N LEU A 397 4.13 -20.59 -27.94
CA LEU A 397 4.34 -21.00 -29.35
C LEU A 397 4.13 -22.50 -29.51
N ALA A 398 3.53 -22.89 -30.65
CA ALA A 398 3.35 -24.28 -31.02
C ALA A 398 4.65 -24.99 -31.50
N ILE A 399 5.79 -24.29 -31.42
CA ILE A 399 7.16 -24.81 -31.61
C ILE A 399 8.06 -24.37 -30.47
N ASP A 400 9.14 -25.09 -30.30
CA ASP A 400 10.13 -24.79 -29.24
C ASP A 400 11.56 -24.63 -29.81
N GLY A 401 12.54 -24.46 -28.88
CA GLY A 401 13.95 -24.32 -29.29
C GLY A 401 14.53 -25.56 -29.99
N HIS A 402 14.06 -26.75 -29.65
CA HIS A 402 14.49 -27.97 -30.29
C HIS A 402 14.01 -28.06 -31.76
N ASP A 403 12.77 -27.61 -32.01
CA ASP A 403 12.25 -27.49 -33.36
C ASP A 403 13.10 -26.58 -34.22
N VAL A 404 13.43 -25.38 -33.69
CA VAL A 404 14.27 -24.40 -34.40
C VAL A 404 15.67 -24.94 -34.66
N MET A 405 16.31 -25.57 -33.66
CA MET A 405 17.63 -26.17 -33.84
C MET A 405 17.65 -27.26 -34.90
N ASN A 406 16.65 -28.16 -34.89
CA ASN A 406 16.56 -29.26 -35.82
C ASN A 406 16.27 -28.79 -37.24
N LEU A 407 15.39 -27.82 -37.43
CA LEU A 407 14.97 -27.34 -38.74
C LEU A 407 16.00 -26.43 -39.44
N LEU A 408 16.72 -25.61 -38.62
CA LEU A 408 17.68 -24.65 -39.17
C LEU A 408 19.15 -25.06 -38.96
N TYR A 409 19.39 -26.26 -38.42
CA TYR A 409 20.73 -26.78 -38.10
C TYR A 409 21.55 -25.84 -37.22
N LEU A 410 20.89 -25.19 -36.27
CA LEU A 410 21.52 -24.29 -35.30
C LEU A 410 21.95 -25.03 -34.03
N SER A 411 23.08 -24.65 -33.46
CA SER A 411 23.48 -25.10 -32.13
C SER A 411 22.70 -24.30 -31.06
N GLU A 412 22.59 -24.90 -29.86
CA GLU A 412 21.99 -24.21 -28.72
C GLU A 412 22.67 -22.86 -28.46
N GLY A 413 21.89 -21.78 -28.34
CA GLY A 413 22.45 -20.47 -28.09
C GLY A 413 21.52 -19.30 -28.44
N LYS A 414 22.09 -18.10 -28.47
CA LYS A 414 21.36 -16.84 -28.73
C LYS A 414 20.60 -16.81 -30.05
N ALA A 415 21.13 -17.45 -31.10
CA ALA A 415 20.50 -17.50 -32.42
C ALA A 415 19.11 -18.15 -32.42
N VAL A 416 18.95 -19.22 -31.64
CA VAL A 416 17.65 -19.92 -31.48
C VAL A 416 16.64 -18.97 -30.82
N GLY A 417 17.06 -18.22 -29.78
CA GLY A 417 16.23 -17.22 -29.10
C GLY A 417 15.80 -16.08 -30.04
N VAL A 418 16.67 -15.62 -30.91
CA VAL A 418 16.35 -14.57 -31.90
C VAL A 418 15.27 -15.05 -32.84
N VAL A 419 15.40 -16.28 -33.42
CA VAL A 419 14.41 -16.85 -34.30
C VAL A 419 13.05 -17.05 -33.62
N LEU A 420 13.05 -17.59 -32.40
CA LEU A 420 11.80 -17.78 -31.66
C LEU A 420 11.10 -16.46 -31.35
N ASN A 421 11.84 -15.39 -30.98
CA ASN A 421 11.26 -14.06 -30.76
C ASN A 421 10.67 -13.47 -32.04
N GLU A 422 11.33 -13.66 -33.21
CA GLU A 422 10.80 -13.20 -34.49
C GLU A 422 9.50 -13.93 -34.85
N VAL A 423 9.48 -15.25 -34.67
CA VAL A 423 8.26 -16.06 -34.90
C VAL A 423 7.14 -15.58 -33.96
N LEU A 424 7.46 -15.35 -32.70
CA LEU A 424 6.51 -14.82 -31.71
C LEU A 424 5.93 -13.47 -32.15
N GLU A 425 6.79 -12.55 -32.62
CA GLU A 425 6.33 -11.24 -33.11
C GLU A 425 5.35 -11.39 -34.29
N LYS A 426 5.64 -12.29 -35.24
CA LYS A 426 4.74 -12.55 -36.38
C LYS A 426 3.40 -13.12 -35.92
N VAL A 427 3.41 -14.01 -34.91
CA VAL A 427 2.17 -14.56 -34.34
C VAL A 427 1.39 -13.47 -33.58
N ILE A 428 2.06 -12.64 -32.75
CA ILE A 428 1.44 -11.52 -32.06
C ILE A 428 0.81 -10.53 -33.04
N ASN A 429 1.47 -10.29 -34.16
CA ASN A 429 0.99 -9.40 -35.21
C ASN A 429 -0.16 -9.99 -36.06
N GLY A 430 -0.45 -11.30 -35.92
CA GLY A 430 -1.44 -11.99 -36.73
C GLY A 430 -0.97 -12.29 -38.14
N GLU A 431 0.34 -12.22 -38.43
CA GLU A 431 0.97 -12.52 -39.70
C GLU A 431 1.13 -14.04 -39.91
N LEU A 432 1.26 -14.78 -38.78
CA LEU A 432 1.34 -16.24 -38.76
C LEU A 432 0.32 -16.80 -37.75
N PRO A 433 -0.42 -17.86 -38.08
CA PRO A 433 -1.22 -18.57 -37.09
C PRO A 433 -0.28 -19.36 -36.15
N ASN A 434 -0.62 -19.44 -34.84
CA ASN A 434 0.14 -20.25 -33.90
C ASN A 434 -0.20 -21.74 -34.01
N GLU A 435 0.09 -22.31 -35.19
CA GLU A 435 -0.10 -23.72 -35.50
C GLU A 435 1.23 -24.32 -35.93
N ARG A 436 1.60 -25.47 -35.36
CA ARG A 436 2.88 -26.11 -35.62
C ARG A 436 3.22 -26.23 -37.10
N VAL A 437 2.25 -26.61 -37.94
CA VAL A 437 2.44 -26.77 -39.39
C VAL A 437 2.80 -25.46 -40.07
N ALA A 438 2.10 -24.39 -39.73
CA ALA A 438 2.34 -23.05 -40.27
C ALA A 438 3.70 -22.50 -39.85
N LEU A 439 4.05 -22.64 -38.58
CA LEU A 439 5.32 -22.16 -38.04
C LEU A 439 6.52 -22.92 -38.59
N VAL A 440 6.43 -24.24 -38.68
CA VAL A 440 7.45 -25.08 -39.34
C VAL A 440 7.61 -24.72 -40.83
N SER A 441 6.50 -24.51 -41.55
CA SER A 441 6.55 -24.10 -42.95
C SER A 441 7.24 -22.75 -43.13
N TYR A 442 6.99 -21.80 -42.25
CA TYR A 442 7.67 -20.50 -42.22
C TYR A 442 9.17 -20.66 -42.02
N LEU A 443 9.59 -21.43 -41.02
CA LEU A 443 11.01 -21.64 -40.69
C LEU A 443 11.74 -22.27 -41.89
N VAL A 444 11.14 -23.28 -42.55
CA VAL A 444 11.77 -23.98 -43.66
C VAL A 444 11.82 -23.11 -44.92
N LYS A 445 10.76 -22.34 -45.23
CA LYS A 445 10.71 -21.58 -46.48
C LYS A 445 11.50 -20.27 -46.44
N GLU A 446 11.41 -19.54 -45.34
CA GLU A 446 11.97 -18.19 -45.30
C GLU A 446 13.26 -18.13 -44.46
N LYS A 447 13.31 -18.80 -43.32
CA LYS A 447 14.47 -18.70 -42.43
C LYS A 447 15.62 -19.64 -42.80
N TYR A 448 15.34 -20.83 -43.33
CA TYR A 448 16.40 -21.71 -43.79
C TYR A 448 17.25 -21.06 -44.89
N GLN A 449 16.61 -20.35 -45.83
CA GLN A 449 17.33 -19.65 -46.91
C GLN A 449 18.15 -18.47 -46.38
N GLU A 450 17.66 -17.74 -45.37
CA GLU A 450 18.36 -16.63 -44.78
C GLU A 450 19.60 -17.08 -43.96
N VAL A 451 19.46 -18.16 -43.22
CA VAL A 451 20.55 -18.72 -42.38
C VAL A 451 21.62 -19.39 -43.24
N MET A 452 21.24 -20.08 -44.31
CA MET A 452 22.19 -20.77 -45.22
C MET A 452 22.72 -19.87 -46.34
N GLY A 453 22.07 -18.73 -46.62
CA GLY A 453 22.52 -17.78 -47.66
C GLY A 453 23.59 -16.76 -47.17
N ASN A 454 23.84 -16.68 -45.89
CA ASN A 454 24.82 -15.82 -45.27
C ASN A 454 26.10 -16.54 -44.77
N GLY A 455 26.32 -17.80 -45.23
CA GLY A 455 27.47 -18.64 -44.90
C GLY A 455 28.53 -18.68 -45.98
#